data_46f9f9ebec6389d0131434d6fdf14f96
#
_entry.id   46f9f9ebec6389d0131434d6fdf14f96
#
_cell.length_a   1.000
_cell.length_b   1.000
_cell.length_c   1.000
_cell.angle_alpha   90.00
_cell.angle_beta   90.00
_cell.angle_gamma   90.00
#
_symmetry.space_group_name_H-M   'P 1'
#
loop_
_entity.id
_entity.type
_entity.pdbx_description
1 polymer ?
#
loop_
_entity_poly.entity_id
_entity_poly.type
_entity_poly.pdbx_seq_one_letter_code
_entity_poly.pdbx_strand_id
1 'polypeptide(L)'
;LCSICPVKETKPVLRYDSAEGKFHERGTDWVAAAPEVGFLFPAFDDRATNLYGALYYTKNTDNSYEEFVSAVFNLQPPMPAGTQRETFREVLTDALEDECSVNVVQNVHTALRELVLTHKETRAEEPLAVTRQEVGAVLEHCGVSEPKMAAFNVKYDEAFGGGSEVPPQNLLGAAQLEYRTPDVVIRVNPDRQDLVQTRVLGGAKYLLINVDEGME
;
A
#
# COMPACT_ATOMS: atom_id res chain seq x y z
N LEU A 1 11.88 -13.16 19.13
CA LEU A 1 12.12 -12.72 17.76
C LEU A 1 12.51 -13.93 16.91
N CYS A 2 11.80 -14.14 15.81
CA CYS A 2 12.14 -15.10 14.77
C CYS A 2 12.49 -14.35 13.47
N SER A 3 13.52 -14.84 12.79
CA SER A 3 13.97 -14.26 11.52
C SER A 3 14.32 -15.39 10.57
N ILE A 4 13.65 -15.45 9.43
CA ILE A 4 13.85 -16.45 8.40
C ILE A 4 14.64 -15.80 7.27
N CYS A 5 15.86 -16.31 7.11
CA CYS A 5 16.81 -15.79 6.13
C CYS A 5 17.09 -16.84 5.06
N PRO A 6 17.00 -16.50 3.77
CA PRO A 6 17.50 -17.37 2.72
C PRO A 6 19.02 -17.50 2.86
N VAL A 7 19.54 -18.64 2.47
CA VAL A 7 20.97 -18.86 2.42
C VAL A 7 21.45 -18.79 0.97
N LYS A 8 22.63 -18.20 0.80
CA LYS A 8 23.28 -18.08 -0.52
C LYS A 8 24.63 -18.73 -0.48
N GLU A 9 24.95 -19.43 -1.52
CA GLU A 9 26.31 -19.95 -1.72
C GLU A 9 27.23 -18.80 -2.17
N THR A 10 28.35 -18.65 -1.49
CA THR A 10 29.35 -17.64 -1.86
C THR A 10 30.20 -18.16 -3.02
N LYS A 11 30.70 -17.24 -3.84
CA LYS A 11 31.71 -17.60 -4.84
C LYS A 11 33.03 -17.98 -4.13
N PRO A 12 33.81 -18.91 -4.70
CA PRO A 12 35.15 -19.19 -4.19
C PRO A 12 35.99 -17.92 -4.16
N VAL A 13 36.71 -17.71 -3.06
CA VAL A 13 37.59 -16.55 -2.88
C VAL A 13 38.96 -17.01 -2.38
N LEU A 14 40.00 -16.27 -2.71
CA LEU A 14 41.31 -16.50 -2.18
C LEU A 14 41.40 -15.99 -0.74
N ARG A 15 41.88 -16.83 0.17
CA ARG A 15 42.18 -16.49 1.56
C ARG A 15 43.67 -16.57 1.80
N TYR A 16 44.24 -15.53 2.40
CA TYR A 16 45.63 -15.58 2.84
C TYR A 16 45.73 -16.31 4.17
N ASP A 17 46.56 -17.34 4.22
CA ASP A 17 46.93 -18.01 5.43
C ASP A 17 48.28 -17.45 5.94
N SER A 18 48.22 -16.74 7.07
CA SER A 18 49.39 -16.09 7.67
C SER A 18 50.39 -17.11 8.25
N ALA A 19 49.96 -18.31 8.62
CA ALA A 19 50.82 -19.35 9.15
C ALA A 19 51.65 -20.01 8.04
N GLU A 20 51.08 -20.17 6.87
CA GLU A 20 51.74 -20.77 5.71
C GLU A 20 52.33 -19.72 4.75
N GLY A 21 52.00 -18.45 4.92
CA GLY A 21 52.41 -17.36 4.03
C GLY A 21 51.92 -17.46 2.62
N LYS A 22 50.82 -18.16 2.37
CA LYS A 22 50.28 -18.48 1.04
C LYS A 22 48.80 -18.15 0.92
N PHE A 23 48.36 -17.95 -0.30
CA PHE A 23 46.93 -17.86 -0.65
C PHE A 23 46.40 -19.27 -0.97
N HIS A 24 45.31 -19.61 -0.28
CA HIS A 24 44.54 -20.83 -0.59
C HIS A 24 43.18 -20.45 -1.12
N GLU A 25 42.67 -21.26 -2.02
CA GLU A 25 41.29 -21.13 -2.46
C GLU A 25 40.37 -21.61 -1.33
N ARG A 26 39.55 -20.69 -0.82
CA ARG A 26 38.48 -21.02 0.09
C ARG A 26 37.31 -21.50 -0.77
N GLY A 27 36.84 -22.71 -0.51
CA GLY A 27 35.64 -23.24 -1.13
C GLY A 27 34.40 -22.37 -0.92
N THR A 28 33.31 -22.76 -1.52
CA THR A 28 32.01 -22.12 -1.34
C THR A 28 31.50 -22.30 0.09
N ASP A 29 31.00 -21.23 0.69
CA ASP A 29 30.35 -21.23 2.00
C ASP A 29 28.88 -20.81 1.85
N TRP A 30 28.04 -21.27 2.74
CA TRP A 30 26.67 -20.83 2.88
C TRP A 30 26.62 -19.60 3.78
N VAL A 31 26.08 -18.51 3.26
CA VAL A 31 25.94 -17.24 4.01
C VAL A 31 24.46 -16.87 4.07
N ALA A 32 24.00 -16.53 5.27
CA ALA A 32 22.66 -16.01 5.46
C ALA A 32 22.52 -14.64 4.78
N ALA A 33 21.48 -14.51 3.93
CA ALA A 33 21.10 -13.23 3.34
C ALA A 33 20.23 -12.43 4.32
N ALA A 34 19.78 -11.23 3.90
CA ALA A 34 18.83 -10.45 4.69
C ALA A 34 17.52 -11.23 4.89
N PRO A 35 16.85 -11.04 6.06
CA PRO A 35 15.59 -11.71 6.34
C PRO A 35 14.55 -11.45 5.27
N GLU A 36 13.78 -12.47 4.90
CA GLU A 36 12.62 -12.34 4.03
C GLU A 36 11.32 -12.33 4.81
N VAL A 37 11.27 -13.08 5.90
CA VAL A 37 10.13 -13.18 6.80
C VAL A 37 10.63 -13.16 8.23
N GLY A 38 9.85 -12.56 9.12
CA GLY A 38 10.16 -12.59 10.54
C GLY A 38 8.96 -12.22 11.38
N PHE A 39 9.04 -12.52 12.66
CA PHE A 39 8.04 -12.09 13.62
C PHE A 39 8.62 -11.87 15.00
N LEU A 40 7.98 -11.00 15.75
CA LEU A 40 8.20 -10.79 17.17
C LEU A 40 6.92 -11.16 17.92
N PHE A 41 7.01 -12.14 18.81
CA PHE A 41 5.95 -12.53 19.71
C PHE A 41 6.48 -12.62 21.15
N PRO A 42 5.77 -12.09 22.13
CA PRO A 42 4.59 -11.23 22.00
C PRO A 42 4.93 -9.89 21.35
N ALA A 43 3.91 -9.23 20.80
CA ALA A 43 4.04 -7.85 20.32
C ALA A 43 4.19 -6.85 21.47
N PHE A 44 4.64 -5.64 21.14
CA PHE A 44 4.65 -4.52 22.08
C PHE A 44 3.70 -3.44 21.56
N ASP A 45 2.69 -3.13 22.36
CA ASP A 45 1.76 -2.03 22.14
C ASP A 45 1.93 -1.02 23.26
N ASP A 46 2.05 0.24 22.97
CA ASP A 46 2.15 1.34 23.93
C ASP A 46 3.10 1.07 25.13
N ARG A 47 4.27 0.51 24.85
CA ARG A 47 5.26 0.09 25.82
C ARG A 47 4.85 -1.08 26.73
N ALA A 48 3.73 -1.72 26.44
CA ALA A 48 3.25 -2.91 27.12
C ALA A 48 3.40 -4.15 26.24
N THR A 49 3.55 -5.31 26.88
CA THR A 49 3.59 -6.59 26.18
C THR A 49 2.18 -7.03 25.82
N ASN A 50 1.91 -7.21 24.53
CA ASN A 50 0.66 -7.75 24.03
C ASN A 50 0.81 -9.26 23.77
N LEU A 51 0.22 -10.07 24.65
CA LEU A 51 0.26 -11.53 24.54
C LEU A 51 -0.68 -12.10 23.46
N TYR A 52 -1.54 -11.27 22.91
CA TYR A 52 -2.54 -11.65 21.89
C TYR A 52 -2.15 -11.22 20.49
N GLY A 53 -1.04 -10.48 20.35
CA GLY A 53 -0.55 -9.96 19.11
C GLY A 53 0.86 -10.41 18.77
N ALA A 54 1.18 -10.47 17.49
CA ALA A 54 2.54 -10.64 16.98
C ALA A 54 2.83 -9.52 15.96
N LEU A 55 4.03 -8.96 16.01
CA LEU A 55 4.54 -8.11 14.95
C LEU A 55 5.08 -9.02 13.85
N TYR A 56 4.58 -8.86 12.64
CA TYR A 56 4.95 -9.66 11.49
C TYR A 56 5.68 -8.78 10.45
N TYR A 57 6.74 -9.32 9.88
CA TYR A 57 7.56 -8.65 8.87
C TYR A 57 7.69 -9.51 7.63
N THR A 58 7.46 -8.93 6.47
CA THR A 58 7.83 -9.49 5.17
C THR A 58 8.68 -8.46 4.40
N LYS A 59 9.72 -8.94 3.73
CA LYS A 59 10.56 -8.09 2.88
C LYS A 59 9.81 -7.62 1.64
N ASN A 60 8.98 -8.49 1.08
CA ASN A 60 8.09 -8.19 -0.04
C ASN A 60 6.67 -8.09 0.48
N THR A 61 6.09 -6.89 0.48
CA THR A 61 4.72 -6.63 0.95
C THR A 61 3.64 -7.27 0.08
N ASP A 62 3.97 -7.67 -1.17
CA ASP A 62 3.03 -8.36 -2.06
C ASP A 62 2.99 -9.87 -1.80
N ASN A 63 3.91 -10.40 -1.00
CA ASN A 63 3.94 -11.79 -0.59
C ASN A 63 3.64 -11.91 0.90
N SER A 64 2.45 -12.38 1.23
CA SER A 64 1.99 -12.52 2.62
C SER A 64 2.44 -13.82 3.29
N TYR A 65 3.04 -14.76 2.54
CA TYR A 65 3.44 -16.08 3.05
C TYR A 65 2.30 -16.79 3.81
N GLU A 66 1.14 -16.90 3.19
CA GLU A 66 -0.10 -17.42 3.80
C GLU A 66 0.06 -18.77 4.49
N GLU A 67 0.75 -19.71 3.85
CA GLU A 67 0.99 -21.04 4.42
C GLU A 67 1.81 -20.94 5.72
N PHE A 68 2.82 -20.06 5.76
CA PHE A 68 3.64 -19.84 6.94
C PHE A 68 2.81 -19.20 8.08
N VAL A 69 2.06 -18.13 7.76
CA VAL A 69 1.22 -17.44 8.75
C VAL A 69 0.14 -18.36 9.30
N SER A 70 -0.51 -19.13 8.44
CA SER A 70 -1.50 -20.13 8.85
C SER A 70 -0.90 -21.23 9.73
N ALA A 71 0.28 -21.74 9.36
CA ALA A 71 0.93 -22.81 10.12
C ALA A 71 1.45 -22.36 11.50
N VAL A 72 1.96 -21.13 11.60
CA VAL A 72 2.57 -20.63 12.83
C VAL A 72 1.56 -19.99 13.77
N PHE A 73 0.61 -19.21 13.23
CA PHE A 73 -0.32 -18.41 14.03
C PHE A 73 -1.75 -18.92 13.99
N ASN A 74 -2.05 -19.86 13.11
CA ASN A 74 -3.42 -20.34 12.83
C ASN A 74 -4.38 -19.19 12.46
N LEU A 75 -3.87 -18.22 11.70
CA LEU A 75 -4.55 -17.01 11.24
C LEU A 75 -4.35 -16.86 9.73
N GLN A 76 -5.20 -16.07 9.11
CA GLN A 76 -4.94 -15.57 7.75
C GLN A 76 -4.09 -14.30 7.84
N PRO A 77 -3.12 -14.12 6.95
CA PRO A 77 -2.36 -12.88 6.91
C PRO A 77 -3.26 -11.70 6.51
N PRO A 78 -2.93 -10.48 6.97
CA PRO A 78 -3.64 -9.30 6.51
C PRO A 78 -3.44 -9.12 5.00
N MET A 79 -4.42 -8.51 4.35
CA MET A 79 -4.34 -8.20 2.91
C MET A 79 -3.08 -7.38 2.62
N PRO A 80 -2.25 -7.75 1.63
CA PRO A 80 -1.06 -6.99 1.25
C PRO A 80 -1.39 -5.56 0.85
N ALA A 81 -0.49 -4.61 1.14
CA ALA A 81 -0.70 -3.18 0.86
C ALA A 81 -1.01 -2.88 -0.62
N GLY A 82 -0.34 -3.57 -1.54
CA GLY A 82 -0.63 -3.46 -2.98
C GLY A 82 -2.05 -3.89 -3.32
N THR A 83 -2.48 -5.02 -2.78
CA THR A 83 -3.84 -5.54 -2.94
C THR A 83 -4.87 -4.62 -2.30
N GLN A 84 -4.62 -4.06 -1.10
CA GLN A 84 -5.54 -3.09 -0.47
C GLN A 84 -5.82 -1.90 -1.37
N ARG A 85 -4.80 -1.37 -2.05
CA ARG A 85 -4.94 -0.26 -2.98
C ARG A 85 -5.77 -0.63 -4.21
N GLU A 86 -5.49 -1.77 -4.82
CA GLU A 86 -6.23 -2.24 -6.00
C GLU A 86 -7.69 -2.49 -5.65
N THR A 87 -7.95 -3.21 -4.58
CA THR A 87 -9.28 -3.48 -4.05
C THR A 87 -10.04 -2.18 -3.74
N PHE A 88 -9.38 -1.20 -3.12
CA PHE A 88 -10.01 0.09 -2.83
C PHE A 88 -10.43 0.84 -4.11
N ARG A 89 -9.58 0.82 -5.14
CA ARG A 89 -9.91 1.41 -6.44
C ARG A 89 -11.09 0.69 -7.10
N GLU A 90 -11.12 -0.63 -7.04
CA GLU A 90 -12.23 -1.44 -7.55
C GLU A 90 -13.52 -1.11 -6.81
N VAL A 91 -13.49 -1.06 -5.47
CA VAL A 91 -14.64 -0.68 -4.63
C VAL A 91 -15.18 0.69 -5.04
N LEU A 92 -14.31 1.70 -5.19
CA LEU A 92 -14.74 3.03 -5.63
C LEU A 92 -15.34 2.99 -7.03
N THR A 93 -14.68 2.34 -7.98
CA THR A 93 -15.15 2.29 -9.38
C THR A 93 -16.49 1.57 -9.50
N ASP A 94 -16.61 0.42 -8.87
CA ASP A 94 -17.78 -0.45 -8.95
C ASP A 94 -18.98 0.06 -8.14
N ALA A 95 -18.73 0.79 -7.04
CA ALA A 95 -19.81 1.36 -6.24
C ALA A 95 -20.35 2.65 -6.84
N LEU A 96 -19.46 3.51 -7.31
CA LEU A 96 -19.81 4.83 -7.79
C LEU A 96 -20.17 4.85 -9.29
N GLU A 97 -19.69 3.87 -10.07
CA GLU A 97 -19.94 3.73 -11.53
C GLU A 97 -19.76 5.07 -12.28
N ASP A 98 -20.85 5.64 -12.78
CA ASP A 98 -20.87 6.91 -13.52
C ASP A 98 -20.55 8.14 -12.67
N GLU A 99 -20.75 8.08 -11.35
CA GLU A 99 -20.37 9.12 -10.40
C GLU A 99 -18.89 9.05 -9.99
N CYS A 100 -18.15 7.97 -10.34
CA CYS A 100 -16.72 7.85 -10.12
C CYS A 100 -15.95 8.80 -11.06
N SER A 101 -16.02 10.08 -10.76
CA SER A 101 -15.33 11.11 -11.54
C SER A 101 -13.88 11.29 -11.06
N VAL A 102 -13.06 11.87 -11.95
CA VAL A 102 -11.68 12.25 -11.59
C VAL A 102 -11.65 13.14 -10.36
N ASN A 103 -12.59 14.07 -10.25
CA ASN A 103 -12.66 14.98 -9.09
C ASN A 103 -12.95 14.24 -7.78
N VAL A 104 -13.85 13.26 -7.81
CA VAL A 104 -14.15 12.42 -6.61
C VAL A 104 -12.89 11.67 -6.17
N VAL A 105 -12.22 11.00 -7.11
CA VAL A 105 -10.99 10.27 -6.80
C VAL A 105 -9.90 11.21 -6.28
N GLN A 106 -9.72 12.38 -6.88
CA GLN A 106 -8.76 13.38 -6.42
C GLN A 106 -9.06 13.87 -5.00
N ASN A 107 -10.33 14.17 -4.69
CA ASN A 107 -10.72 14.62 -3.35
C ASN A 107 -10.48 13.54 -2.30
N VAL A 108 -10.79 12.28 -2.59
CA VAL A 108 -10.48 11.14 -1.70
C VAL A 108 -8.97 11.04 -1.48
N HIS A 109 -8.17 11.09 -2.55
CA HIS A 109 -6.71 11.04 -2.42
C HIS A 109 -6.15 12.23 -1.63
N THR A 110 -6.68 13.45 -1.84
CA THR A 110 -6.27 14.64 -1.11
C THR A 110 -6.58 14.49 0.38
N ALA A 111 -7.79 14.08 0.73
CA ALA A 111 -8.19 13.87 2.11
C ALA A 111 -7.31 12.83 2.83
N LEU A 112 -7.05 11.70 2.18
CA LEU A 112 -6.16 10.67 2.72
C LEU A 112 -4.73 11.17 2.91
N ARG A 113 -4.21 12.02 2.00
CA ARG A 113 -2.89 12.63 2.13
C ARG A 113 -2.82 13.63 3.26
N GLU A 114 -3.84 14.46 3.42
CA GLU A 114 -3.93 15.41 4.52
C GLU A 114 -3.92 14.69 5.87
N LEU A 115 -4.63 13.57 6.00
CA LEU A 115 -4.58 12.73 7.19
C LEU A 115 -3.15 12.23 7.47
N VAL A 116 -2.46 11.72 6.44
CA VAL A 116 -1.07 11.25 6.58
C VAL A 116 -0.12 12.38 6.98
N LEU A 117 -0.27 13.56 6.39
CA LEU A 117 0.57 14.72 6.71
C LEU A 117 0.33 15.21 8.13
N THR A 118 -0.94 15.39 8.52
CA THR A 118 -1.34 15.83 9.87
C THR A 118 -0.83 14.85 10.93
N HIS A 119 -0.96 13.55 10.68
CA HIS A 119 -0.45 12.52 11.59
C HIS A 119 1.08 12.60 11.76
N LYS A 120 1.82 12.83 10.68
CA LYS A 120 3.28 13.01 10.75
C LYS A 120 3.68 14.27 11.52
N GLU A 121 2.95 15.37 11.33
CA GLU A 121 3.22 16.65 12.00
C GLU A 121 2.92 16.56 13.48
N THR A 122 1.82 15.93 13.86
CA THR A 122 1.39 15.76 15.26
C THR A 122 2.23 14.72 16.00
N ARG A 123 2.99 13.89 15.28
CA ARG A 123 3.76 12.77 15.85
C ARG A 123 2.90 11.90 16.76
N ALA A 124 1.66 11.65 16.36
CA ALA A 124 0.77 10.78 17.12
C ALA A 124 1.37 9.39 17.30
N GLU A 125 1.29 8.85 18.50
CA GLU A 125 1.87 7.54 18.83
C GLU A 125 1.02 6.39 18.26
N GLU A 126 -0.27 6.60 18.10
CA GLU A 126 -1.20 5.60 17.57
C GLU A 126 -1.03 5.43 16.05
N PRO A 127 -1.11 4.20 15.54
CA PRO A 127 -1.06 3.95 14.10
C PRO A 127 -2.20 4.67 13.38
N LEU A 128 -1.88 5.38 12.30
CA LEU A 128 -2.90 6.04 11.49
C LEU A 128 -3.67 4.99 10.69
N ALA A 129 -4.96 4.94 10.88
CA ALA A 129 -5.89 4.12 10.11
C ALA A 129 -7.10 4.95 9.71
N VAL A 130 -7.76 4.56 8.63
CA VAL A 130 -9.02 5.15 8.17
C VAL A 130 -10.10 4.08 8.14
N THR A 131 -11.29 4.50 8.51
CA THR A 131 -12.50 3.71 8.52
C THR A 131 -13.33 3.96 7.25
N ARG A 132 -14.26 3.04 6.96
CA ARG A 132 -15.27 3.24 5.91
C ARG A 132 -16.03 4.56 6.08
N GLN A 133 -16.35 4.94 7.34
CA GLN A 133 -17.13 6.15 7.64
C GLN A 133 -16.37 7.41 7.25
N GLU A 134 -15.07 7.48 7.51
CA GLU A 134 -14.25 8.64 7.14
C GLU A 134 -14.13 8.79 5.62
N VAL A 135 -13.93 7.68 4.90
CA VAL A 135 -13.94 7.72 3.42
C VAL A 135 -15.33 8.11 2.91
N GLY A 136 -16.39 7.55 3.51
CA GLY A 136 -17.77 7.89 3.18
C GLY A 136 -18.09 9.37 3.33
N ALA A 137 -17.63 10.01 4.42
CA ALA A 137 -17.80 11.45 4.63
C ALA A 137 -17.15 12.29 3.51
N VAL A 138 -16.01 11.87 3.00
CA VAL A 138 -15.37 12.55 1.84
C VAL A 138 -16.21 12.39 0.58
N LEU A 139 -16.75 11.19 0.33
CA LEU A 139 -17.62 10.94 -0.83
C LEU A 139 -18.92 11.75 -0.76
N GLU A 140 -19.55 11.86 0.41
CA GLU A 140 -20.72 12.71 0.64
C GLU A 140 -20.40 14.18 0.35
N HIS A 141 -19.26 14.67 0.81
CA HIS A 141 -18.81 16.02 0.55
C HIS A 141 -18.57 16.29 -0.96
N CYS A 142 -18.23 15.25 -1.71
CA CYS A 142 -18.11 15.30 -3.16
C CYS A 142 -19.46 15.28 -3.89
N GLY A 143 -20.58 15.12 -3.17
CA GLY A 143 -21.92 15.10 -3.74
C GLY A 143 -22.33 13.75 -4.33
N VAL A 144 -21.71 12.67 -3.91
CA VAL A 144 -22.10 11.30 -4.29
C VAL A 144 -23.50 11.00 -3.78
N SER A 145 -24.35 10.42 -4.63
CA SER A 145 -25.75 10.15 -4.30
C SER A 145 -25.93 9.07 -3.24
N GLU A 146 -27.02 9.14 -2.46
CA GLU A 146 -27.32 8.14 -1.41
C GLU A 146 -27.31 6.68 -1.92
N PRO A 147 -27.86 6.34 -3.11
CA PRO A 147 -27.78 4.96 -3.61
C PRO A 147 -26.36 4.48 -3.84
N LYS A 148 -25.47 5.35 -4.34
CA LYS A 148 -24.07 5.03 -4.58
C LYS A 148 -23.28 4.93 -3.25
N MET A 149 -23.64 5.76 -2.27
CA MET A 149 -23.11 5.65 -0.91
C MET A 149 -23.49 4.34 -0.24
N ALA A 150 -24.74 3.90 -0.40
CA ALA A 150 -25.17 2.59 0.10
C ALA A 150 -24.40 1.44 -0.58
N ALA A 151 -24.22 1.52 -1.91
CA ALA A 151 -23.42 0.54 -2.64
C ALA A 151 -21.94 0.54 -2.20
N PHE A 152 -21.35 1.70 -1.99
CA PHE A 152 -19.98 1.83 -1.45
C PHE A 152 -19.85 1.16 -0.09
N ASN A 153 -20.78 1.41 0.83
CA ASN A 153 -20.74 0.83 2.17
C ASN A 153 -20.76 -0.70 2.12
N VAL A 154 -21.63 -1.27 1.29
CA VAL A 154 -21.73 -2.74 1.16
C VAL A 154 -20.45 -3.31 0.55
N LYS A 155 -19.98 -2.75 -0.57
CA LYS A 155 -18.78 -3.26 -1.26
C LYS A 155 -17.51 -3.09 -0.43
N TYR A 156 -17.40 -1.99 0.34
CA TYR A 156 -16.29 -1.79 1.23
C TYR A 156 -16.24 -2.85 2.34
N ASP A 157 -17.40 -3.13 2.96
CA ASP A 157 -17.49 -4.15 4.01
C ASP A 157 -17.25 -5.57 3.48
N GLU A 158 -17.69 -5.87 2.26
CA GLU A 158 -17.38 -7.15 1.59
C GLU A 158 -15.89 -7.30 1.30
N ALA A 159 -15.21 -6.22 0.91
CA ALA A 159 -13.81 -6.25 0.50
C ALA A 159 -12.83 -6.22 1.69
N PHE A 160 -13.09 -5.38 2.68
CA PHE A 160 -12.17 -5.16 3.81
C PHE A 160 -12.68 -5.76 5.13
N GLY A 161 -13.97 -6.08 5.22
CA GLY A 161 -14.63 -6.48 6.46
C GLY A 161 -15.31 -5.30 7.16
N GLY A 162 -16.46 -5.58 7.80
CA GLY A 162 -17.21 -4.56 8.54
C GLY A 162 -16.42 -4.05 9.75
N GLY A 163 -16.22 -2.73 9.81
CA GLY A 163 -15.46 -2.08 10.89
C GLY A 163 -13.94 -2.20 10.76
N SER A 164 -13.43 -2.63 9.61
CA SER A 164 -11.98 -2.69 9.40
C SER A 164 -11.36 -1.30 9.29
N GLU A 165 -10.19 -1.18 9.87
CA GLU A 165 -9.32 -0.01 9.82
C GLU A 165 -8.17 -0.29 8.84
N VAL A 166 -7.97 0.60 7.87
CA VAL A 166 -6.96 0.44 6.82
C VAL A 166 -5.97 1.60 6.87
N PRO A 167 -4.66 1.35 6.87
CA PRO A 167 -3.68 2.43 6.80
C PRO A 167 -3.87 3.25 5.51
N PRO A 168 -4.08 4.59 5.60
CA PRO A 168 -4.33 5.42 4.41
C PRO A 168 -3.17 5.41 3.42
N GLN A 169 -1.93 5.18 3.87
CA GLN A 169 -0.76 5.02 3.02
C GLN A 169 -0.90 3.84 2.04
N ASN A 170 -1.61 2.78 2.45
CA ASN A 170 -1.83 1.60 1.61
C ASN A 170 -2.89 1.85 0.54
N LEU A 171 -3.84 2.77 0.79
CA LEU A 171 -4.87 3.17 -0.17
C LEU A 171 -4.36 4.19 -1.18
N LEU A 172 -3.39 5.00 -0.77
CA LEU A 172 -2.71 5.94 -1.65
C LEU A 172 -1.79 5.18 -2.61
N GLY A 173 -1.86 5.46 -3.90
CA GLY A 173 -0.89 4.96 -4.87
C GLY A 173 0.53 5.43 -4.54
N ALA A 174 1.54 4.69 -4.99
CA ALA A 174 2.90 5.20 -5.02
C ALA A 174 2.89 6.57 -5.71
N ALA A 175 3.61 7.53 -5.16
CA ALA A 175 3.85 8.93 -5.55
C ALA A 175 3.25 9.53 -6.85
N GLN A 176 2.44 8.83 -7.62
CA GLN A 176 1.86 9.29 -8.90
C GLN A 176 0.39 8.92 -9.00
N LEU A 177 -0.43 9.89 -9.36
CA LEU A 177 -1.83 9.67 -9.70
C LEU A 177 -1.88 9.02 -11.09
N GLU A 178 -2.52 7.86 -11.21
CA GLU A 178 -2.59 7.12 -12.46
C GLU A 178 -4.03 7.13 -13.00
N TYR A 179 -4.20 7.68 -14.19
CA TYR A 179 -5.44 7.59 -14.97
C TYR A 179 -5.27 6.52 -16.04
N ARG A 180 -6.12 5.52 -16.02
CA ARG A 180 -6.03 4.39 -16.95
C ARG A 180 -7.29 4.27 -17.80
N THR A 181 -7.09 4.19 -19.10
CA THR A 181 -8.08 3.69 -20.06
C THR A 181 -7.57 2.35 -20.62
N PRO A 182 -8.37 1.58 -21.40
CA PRO A 182 -7.88 0.33 -21.97
C PRO A 182 -6.57 0.46 -22.75
N ASP A 183 -6.34 1.59 -23.41
CA ASP A 183 -5.22 1.79 -24.33
C ASP A 183 -4.22 2.86 -23.87
N VAL A 184 -4.53 3.63 -22.81
CA VAL A 184 -3.71 4.78 -22.38
C VAL A 184 -3.58 4.79 -20.86
N VAL A 185 -2.34 4.97 -20.39
CA VAL A 185 -2.03 5.20 -18.97
C VAL A 185 -1.35 6.56 -18.84
N ILE A 186 -1.93 7.44 -18.03
CA ILE A 186 -1.41 8.77 -17.73
C ILE A 186 -1.00 8.79 -16.27
N ARG A 187 0.27 9.10 -15.98
CA ARG A 187 0.79 9.26 -14.64
C ARG A 187 1.09 10.72 -14.37
N VAL A 188 0.50 11.24 -13.31
CA VAL A 188 0.62 12.64 -12.92
C VAL A 188 1.26 12.73 -11.55
N ASN A 189 2.20 13.67 -11.39
CA ASN A 189 2.73 13.96 -10.06
C ASN A 189 1.56 14.45 -9.17
N PRO A 190 1.38 13.86 -7.99
CA PRO A 190 0.29 14.23 -7.09
C PRO A 190 0.27 15.72 -6.69
N ASP A 191 1.42 16.38 -6.71
CA ASP A 191 1.55 17.81 -6.42
C ASP A 191 1.13 18.71 -7.61
N ARG A 192 0.91 18.09 -8.80
CA ARG A 192 0.52 18.78 -10.04
C ARG A 192 -0.81 18.26 -10.59
N GLN A 193 -1.76 18.02 -9.71
CA GLN A 193 -3.13 17.60 -10.08
C GLN A 193 -3.88 18.71 -10.83
N ASP A 194 -3.48 19.95 -10.65
CA ASP A 194 -3.94 21.13 -11.39
C ASP A 194 -3.80 21.00 -12.91
N LEU A 195 -2.85 20.18 -13.37
CA LEU A 195 -2.60 19.95 -14.79
C LEU A 195 -3.67 19.09 -15.48
N VAL A 196 -4.48 18.33 -14.74
CA VAL A 196 -5.42 17.36 -15.32
C VAL A 196 -6.85 17.76 -15.00
N GLN A 197 -7.66 17.95 -16.04
CA GLN A 197 -9.06 18.32 -15.92
C GLN A 197 -9.94 17.40 -16.78
N THR A 198 -11.11 17.05 -16.29
CA THR A 198 -12.12 16.36 -17.09
C THR A 198 -13.12 17.37 -17.66
N ARG A 199 -13.36 17.33 -18.96
CA ARG A 199 -14.41 18.14 -19.61
C ARG A 199 -15.27 17.28 -20.52
N VAL A 200 -16.54 17.63 -20.61
CA VAL A 200 -17.48 17.05 -21.58
C VAL A 200 -17.58 18.02 -22.75
N LEU A 201 -17.15 17.57 -23.92
CA LEU A 201 -17.21 18.34 -25.17
C LEU A 201 -18.00 17.51 -26.19
N GLY A 202 -19.08 18.09 -26.73
CA GLY A 202 -19.88 17.41 -27.73
C GLY A 202 -20.53 16.09 -27.28
N GLY A 203 -20.77 15.92 -25.97
CA GLY A 203 -21.32 14.68 -25.40
C GLY A 203 -20.27 13.58 -25.08
N ALA A 204 -19.02 13.78 -25.45
CA ALA A 204 -17.93 12.90 -25.09
C ALA A 204 -17.12 13.45 -23.90
N LYS A 205 -16.64 12.54 -23.04
CA LYS A 205 -15.83 12.87 -21.86
C LYS A 205 -14.34 12.89 -22.25
N TYR A 206 -13.67 13.99 -22.00
CA TYR A 206 -12.24 14.18 -22.31
C TYR A 206 -11.45 14.40 -21.04
N LEU A 207 -10.25 13.85 -21.01
CA LEU A 207 -9.22 14.20 -20.06
C LEU A 207 -8.30 15.22 -20.73
N LEU A 208 -8.24 16.43 -20.19
CA LEU A 208 -7.40 17.52 -20.68
C LEU A 208 -6.19 17.65 -19.80
N ILE A 209 -5.01 17.73 -20.41
CA ILE A 209 -3.75 17.95 -19.72
C ILE A 209 -3.29 19.36 -20.08
N ASN A 210 -3.12 20.21 -19.05
CA ASN A 210 -2.53 21.53 -19.24
C ASN A 210 -1.01 21.39 -19.39
N VAL A 211 -0.46 21.90 -20.49
CA VAL A 211 0.95 21.79 -20.83
C VAL A 211 1.51 23.22 -20.85
N ASP A 212 1.83 23.75 -19.66
CA ASP A 212 2.37 25.12 -19.53
C ASP A 212 3.85 25.25 -19.88
N GLU A 213 4.59 24.14 -19.87
CA GLU A 213 6.03 24.10 -20.19
C GLU A 213 6.27 22.95 -21.17
N GLY A 214 6.63 23.32 -22.38
CA GLY A 214 6.99 22.53 -23.56
C GLY A 214 6.92 20.99 -23.46
N MET A 215 6.15 20.37 -24.37
CA MET A 215 6.29 18.93 -24.61
C MET A 215 7.62 18.70 -25.37
N GLU A 216 8.50 17.88 -24.80
CA GLU A 216 9.60 17.24 -25.51
C GLU A 216 9.11 15.94 -26.18
#